data_0926018377beed3cfaa0fc7e1b45506e
#
_entry.id   0926018377beed3cfaa0fc7e1b45506e
#
_cell.length_a   1.000
_cell.length_b   1.000
_cell.length_c   1.000
_cell.angle_alpha   90.00
_cell.angle_beta   90.00
_cell.angle_gamma   90.00
#
_symmetry.space_group_name_H-M   'P 1'
#
loop_
_entity.id
_entity.type
_entity.pdbx_description
1 polymer ?
#
loop_
_entity_poly.entity_id
_entity_poly.type
_entity_poly.pdbx_seq_one_letter_code
_entity_poly.pdbx_strand_id
1 'polypeptide(L)'
;MIRIALVDDHQLFRKSLTSLLNSSDDFEIIYDTDDGLHFIEYVKAVNIDVVLLDIQMPILSGFEVCKQLKMMNPEIKILIISQLTSKEVIHYVMECGADGFCSKNSSPEHLEIAIQKIMEHDYYFDVELSSVIRDAILWDKNGKHYFDFSKSLTFTKREVEIIKMVCHEMSTKQIASSLFISSRTVDNHKKNIMNKTQTKNFVGVILFALKINAISLEDL
;
A
#
# COMPACT_ATOMS: atom_id res chain seq x y z
N MET A 1 18.68 -3.86 -5.35
CA MET A 1 18.57 -3.99 -3.88
C MET A 1 17.59 -2.96 -3.38
N ILE A 2 16.54 -3.40 -2.70
CA ILE A 2 15.46 -2.55 -2.17
C ILE A 2 15.87 -2.08 -0.78
N ARG A 3 15.88 -0.76 -0.55
CA ARG A 3 16.26 -0.15 0.73
C ARG A 3 15.04 -0.05 1.64
N ILE A 4 15.12 -0.73 2.77
CA ILE A 4 14.01 -0.93 3.69
C ILE A 4 14.29 -0.25 5.02
N ALA A 5 13.31 0.46 5.55
CA ALA A 5 13.27 0.86 6.95
C ALA A 5 12.26 -0.02 7.71
N LEU A 6 12.61 -0.42 8.92
CA LEU A 6 11.78 -1.23 9.81
C LEU A 6 11.44 -0.44 11.07
N VAL A 7 10.13 -0.24 11.30
CA VAL A 7 9.62 0.55 12.44
C VAL A 7 8.63 -0.31 13.22
N ASP A 8 9.05 -0.80 14.39
CA ASP A 8 8.31 -1.77 15.20
C ASP A 8 8.82 -1.72 16.65
N ASP A 9 7.98 -1.70 17.66
CA ASP A 9 8.41 -1.65 19.06
C ASP A 9 8.88 -3.01 19.62
N HIS A 10 8.60 -4.12 18.93
CA HIS A 10 9.02 -5.46 19.31
C HIS A 10 10.47 -5.75 18.91
N GLN A 11 11.42 -5.52 19.80
CA GLN A 11 12.86 -5.67 19.51
C GLN A 11 13.25 -7.02 18.92
N LEU A 12 12.69 -8.13 19.45
CA LEU A 12 13.00 -9.47 18.95
C LEU A 12 12.53 -9.65 17.49
N PHE A 13 11.33 -9.16 17.19
CA PHE A 13 10.77 -9.21 15.84
C PHE A 13 11.61 -8.39 14.86
N ARG A 14 11.99 -7.15 15.22
CA ARG A 14 12.88 -6.32 14.40
C ARG A 14 14.19 -7.02 14.07
N LYS A 15 14.89 -7.55 15.11
CA LYS A 15 16.17 -8.27 14.91
C LYS A 15 16.03 -9.50 14.02
N SER A 16 14.95 -10.25 14.18
CA SER A 16 14.67 -11.43 13.35
C SER A 16 14.44 -11.06 11.90
N LEU A 17 13.63 -10.05 11.63
CA LEU A 17 13.37 -9.54 10.27
C LEU A 17 14.64 -8.95 9.63
N THR A 18 15.42 -8.18 10.39
CA THR A 18 16.68 -7.62 9.90
C THR A 18 17.64 -8.73 9.47
N SER A 19 17.79 -9.77 10.29
CA SER A 19 18.63 -10.91 9.95
C SER A 19 18.14 -11.65 8.72
N LEU A 20 16.82 -11.86 8.62
CA LEU A 20 16.19 -12.56 7.52
C LEU A 20 16.37 -11.78 6.20
N LEU A 21 15.93 -10.54 6.15
CA LEU A 21 15.92 -9.75 4.92
C LEU A 21 17.34 -9.44 4.44
N ASN A 22 18.28 -9.18 5.34
CA ASN A 22 19.68 -8.98 4.97
C ASN A 22 20.40 -10.28 4.55
N SER A 23 19.78 -11.45 4.67
CA SER A 23 20.34 -12.70 4.11
C SER A 23 20.10 -12.85 2.61
N SER A 24 19.23 -12.04 2.04
CA SER A 24 18.94 -11.97 0.60
C SER A 24 19.70 -10.80 -0.05
N ASP A 25 20.21 -11.00 -1.25
CA ASP A 25 20.86 -9.94 -2.04
C ASP A 25 19.87 -8.90 -2.59
N ASP A 26 18.56 -9.16 -2.48
CA ASP A 26 17.50 -8.29 -3.01
C ASP A 26 17.15 -7.14 -2.06
N PHE A 27 17.39 -7.30 -0.76
CA PHE A 27 16.96 -6.39 0.29
C PHE A 27 18.12 -5.85 1.13
N GLU A 28 17.94 -4.63 1.64
CA GLU A 28 18.84 -4.00 2.59
C GLU A 28 18.05 -3.26 3.65
N ILE A 29 18.16 -3.69 4.91
CA ILE A 29 17.64 -2.91 6.03
C ILE A 29 18.63 -1.80 6.34
N ILE A 30 18.30 -0.58 5.90
CA ILE A 30 19.17 0.60 6.10
C ILE A 30 18.89 1.32 7.42
N TYR A 31 17.75 1.04 8.04
CA TYR A 31 17.38 1.64 9.32
C TYR A 31 16.35 0.76 10.05
N ASP A 32 16.51 0.60 11.38
CA ASP A 32 15.49 0.02 12.25
C ASP A 32 15.32 0.85 13.52
N THR A 33 14.08 0.99 13.97
CA THR A 33 13.75 1.75 15.19
C THR A 33 12.46 1.26 15.84
N ASP A 34 12.32 1.53 17.14
CA ASP A 34 11.09 1.38 17.92
C ASP A 34 10.32 2.71 18.10
N ASP A 35 10.85 3.81 17.58
CA ASP A 35 10.32 5.15 17.76
C ASP A 35 9.87 5.77 16.42
N GLY A 36 8.54 5.92 16.28
CA GLY A 36 7.94 6.53 15.10
C GLY A 36 8.29 8.01 14.92
N LEU A 37 8.52 8.76 16.02
CA LEU A 37 8.92 10.17 15.94
C LEU A 37 10.34 10.30 15.41
N HIS A 38 11.27 9.51 15.94
CA HIS A 38 12.64 9.46 15.42
C HIS A 38 12.67 9.05 13.96
N PHE A 39 11.81 8.12 13.56
CA PHE A 39 11.72 7.70 12.17
C PHE A 39 11.28 8.83 11.23
N ILE A 40 10.26 9.60 11.60
CA ILE A 40 9.78 10.74 10.81
C ILE A 40 10.88 11.80 10.59
N GLU A 41 11.76 12.00 11.56
CA GLU A 41 12.90 12.90 11.37
C GLU A 41 13.99 12.28 10.49
N TYR A 42 14.28 11.00 10.68
CA TYR A 42 15.30 10.28 9.91
C TYR A 42 14.99 10.22 8.41
N VAL A 43 13.74 9.93 8.04
CA VAL A 43 13.30 9.75 6.65
C VAL A 43 13.46 11.03 5.80
N LYS A 44 13.55 12.20 6.41
CA LYS A 44 13.76 13.48 5.69
C LYS A 44 15.14 13.57 5.01
N ALA A 45 16.13 12.81 5.50
CA ALA A 45 17.52 12.90 5.06
C ALA A 45 17.97 11.67 4.25
N VAL A 46 17.17 10.59 4.21
CA VAL A 46 17.56 9.30 3.64
C VAL A 46 16.53 8.83 2.63
N ASN A 47 17.01 8.27 1.54
CA ASN A 47 16.14 7.70 0.53
C ASN A 47 15.81 6.24 0.89
N ILE A 48 14.52 5.96 1.14
CA ILE A 48 13.96 4.67 1.51
C ILE A 48 12.97 4.28 0.42
N ASP A 49 13.01 3.02 0.00
CA ASP A 49 12.09 2.50 -1.02
C ASP A 49 10.81 1.95 -0.36
N VAL A 50 10.98 1.19 0.75
CA VAL A 50 9.87 0.57 1.48
C VAL A 50 10.02 0.79 2.98
N VAL A 51 8.92 1.11 3.65
CA VAL A 51 8.82 1.12 5.11
C VAL A 51 7.98 -0.06 5.56
N LEU A 52 8.55 -0.94 6.37
CA LEU A 52 7.85 -1.98 7.11
C LEU A 52 7.42 -1.38 8.45
N LEU A 53 6.12 -1.22 8.66
CA LEU A 53 5.60 -0.40 9.76
C LEU A 53 4.61 -1.17 10.62
N ASP A 54 4.91 -1.31 11.91
CA ASP A 54 3.91 -1.78 12.87
C ASP A 54 2.88 -0.69 13.17
N ILE A 55 1.64 -1.12 13.43
CA ILE A 55 0.55 -0.24 13.84
C ILE A 55 0.66 0.08 15.34
N GLN A 56 0.99 -0.92 16.14
CA GLN A 56 0.92 -0.85 17.61
C GLN A 56 2.26 -0.40 18.18
N MET A 57 2.50 0.88 18.20
CA MET A 57 3.70 1.47 18.80
C MET A 57 3.32 2.50 19.86
N PRO A 58 4.14 2.63 20.93
CA PRO A 58 3.96 3.67 21.94
C PRO A 58 4.24 5.07 21.33
N ILE A 59 3.69 6.10 21.98
CA ILE A 59 3.90 7.53 21.67
C ILE A 59 3.25 7.93 20.35
N LEU A 60 3.69 7.39 19.20
CA LEU A 60 3.15 7.66 17.87
C LEU A 60 2.75 6.36 17.20
N SER A 61 1.45 6.18 16.97
CA SER A 61 0.94 4.96 16.33
C SER A 61 1.41 4.85 14.88
N GLY A 62 1.53 3.62 14.36
CA GLY A 62 1.90 3.41 12.96
C GLY A 62 0.90 4.03 11.97
N PHE A 63 -0.35 4.21 12.35
CA PHE A 63 -1.32 4.95 11.54
C PHE A 63 -0.92 6.42 11.35
N GLU A 64 -0.46 7.07 12.41
CA GLU A 64 -0.03 8.46 12.36
C GLU A 64 1.29 8.60 11.61
N VAL A 65 2.24 7.67 11.82
CA VAL A 65 3.48 7.58 11.04
C VAL A 65 3.16 7.44 9.55
N CYS A 66 2.27 6.51 9.18
CA CYS A 66 1.85 6.28 7.80
C CYS A 66 1.28 7.57 7.15
N LYS A 67 0.35 8.25 7.83
CA LYS A 67 -0.24 9.50 7.34
C LYS A 67 0.81 10.58 7.11
N GLN A 68 1.71 10.77 8.07
CA GLN A 68 2.77 11.79 7.97
C GLN A 68 3.74 11.46 6.83
N LEU A 69 4.16 10.20 6.69
CA LEU A 69 5.04 9.77 5.60
C LEU A 69 4.42 10.04 4.24
N LYS A 70 3.16 9.67 4.03
CA LYS A 70 2.45 9.89 2.76
C LYS A 70 2.22 11.37 2.45
N MET A 71 2.10 12.23 3.47
CA MET A 71 2.05 13.68 3.28
C MET A 71 3.41 14.26 2.88
N MET A 72 4.51 13.72 3.42
CA MET A 72 5.88 14.20 3.17
C MET A 72 6.44 13.65 1.86
N ASN A 73 6.25 12.37 1.60
CA ASN A 73 6.74 11.66 0.42
C ASN A 73 5.72 10.60 -0.04
N PRO A 74 4.82 10.95 -0.99
CA PRO A 74 3.80 10.01 -1.49
C PRO A 74 4.38 8.78 -2.21
N GLU A 75 5.60 8.86 -2.73
CA GLU A 75 6.23 7.79 -3.51
C GLU A 75 6.80 6.66 -2.62
N ILE A 76 7.06 6.95 -1.33
CA ILE A 76 7.57 5.94 -0.41
C ILE A 76 6.53 4.84 -0.22
N LYS A 77 6.93 3.59 -0.40
CA LYS A 77 6.02 2.45 -0.20
C LYS A 77 5.91 2.11 1.28
N ILE A 78 4.69 1.89 1.75
CA ILE A 78 4.42 1.56 3.15
C ILE A 78 3.69 0.23 3.22
N LEU A 79 4.38 -0.79 3.72
CA LEU A 79 3.81 -2.10 4.05
C LEU A 79 3.56 -2.16 5.55
N ILE A 80 2.30 -2.18 5.93
CA ILE A 80 1.93 -2.39 7.33
C ILE A 80 2.15 -3.86 7.70
N ILE A 81 2.79 -4.09 8.86
CA ILE A 81 2.97 -5.43 9.44
C ILE A 81 2.34 -5.42 10.82
N SER A 82 1.25 -6.20 11.02
CA SER A 82 0.53 -6.18 12.28
C SER A 82 -0.06 -7.53 12.67
N GLN A 83 -0.30 -7.74 13.97
CA GLN A 83 -1.12 -8.85 14.45
C GLN A 83 -2.62 -8.57 14.34
N LEU A 84 -3.01 -7.31 14.20
CA LEU A 84 -4.40 -6.88 14.10
C LEU A 84 -4.89 -6.99 12.66
N THR A 85 -5.72 -8.00 12.38
CA THR A 85 -6.23 -8.31 11.04
C THR A 85 -7.74 -8.07 10.89
N SER A 86 -8.35 -7.28 11.81
CA SER A 86 -9.79 -7.00 11.71
C SER A 86 -10.09 -6.07 10.52
N LYS A 87 -11.32 -6.15 9.99
CA LYS A 87 -11.77 -5.32 8.86
C LYS A 87 -11.67 -3.82 9.15
N GLU A 88 -11.90 -3.41 10.40
CA GLU A 88 -11.79 -2.02 10.84
C GLU A 88 -10.35 -1.52 10.74
N VAL A 89 -9.39 -2.35 11.16
CA VAL A 89 -7.97 -2.03 11.10
C VAL A 89 -7.52 -1.93 9.65
N ILE A 90 -7.85 -2.92 8.82
CA ILE A 90 -7.48 -2.93 7.40
C ILE A 90 -8.09 -1.73 6.66
N HIS A 91 -9.37 -1.42 6.92
CA HIS A 91 -10.01 -0.23 6.37
C HIS A 91 -9.25 1.04 6.75
N TYR A 92 -8.91 1.20 8.02
CA TYR A 92 -8.20 2.38 8.49
C TYR A 92 -6.75 2.48 7.97
N VAL A 93 -6.07 1.34 7.79
CA VAL A 93 -4.76 1.26 7.11
C VAL A 93 -4.84 1.81 5.69
N MET A 94 -5.85 1.40 4.92
CA MET A 94 -6.09 1.92 3.56
C MET A 94 -6.35 3.43 3.58
N GLU A 95 -7.16 3.92 4.53
CA GLU A 95 -7.43 5.35 4.71
C GLU A 95 -6.16 6.16 5.02
N CYS A 96 -5.24 5.59 5.77
CA CYS A 96 -3.96 6.23 6.06
C CYS A 96 -3.05 6.33 4.82
N GLY A 97 -3.37 5.60 3.75
CA GLY A 97 -2.64 5.60 2.48
C GLY A 97 -1.51 4.57 2.42
N ALA A 98 -1.54 3.54 3.26
CA ALA A 98 -0.61 2.43 3.15
C ALA A 98 -0.77 1.71 1.80
N ASP A 99 0.33 1.21 1.26
CA ASP A 99 0.34 0.52 -0.02
C ASP A 99 0.13 -0.98 0.15
N GLY A 100 0.25 -1.50 1.37
CA GLY A 100 -0.01 -2.90 1.63
C GLY A 100 -0.18 -3.24 3.10
N PHE A 101 -0.62 -4.48 3.32
CA PHE A 101 -0.80 -5.06 4.63
C PHE A 101 -0.33 -6.52 4.64
N CYS A 102 0.47 -6.88 5.63
CA CYS A 102 0.94 -8.23 5.91
C CYS A 102 0.69 -8.56 7.38
N SER A 103 0.27 -9.78 7.67
CA SER A 103 0.14 -10.24 9.06
C SER A 103 1.53 -10.54 9.65
N LYS A 104 1.77 -10.19 10.93
CA LYS A 104 2.97 -10.65 11.65
C LYS A 104 3.06 -12.17 11.77
N ASN A 105 1.95 -12.88 11.52
CA ASN A 105 1.88 -14.34 11.53
C ASN A 105 2.16 -14.96 10.15
N SER A 106 2.33 -14.15 9.10
CA SER A 106 2.68 -14.64 7.77
C SER A 106 4.10 -15.22 7.77
N SER A 107 4.36 -16.16 6.86
CA SER A 107 5.69 -16.74 6.74
C SER A 107 6.71 -15.71 6.21
N PRO A 108 8.00 -15.91 6.50
CA PRO A 108 9.05 -15.04 5.96
C PRO A 108 9.01 -14.88 4.44
N GLU A 109 8.76 -15.96 3.72
CA GLU A 109 8.68 -15.97 2.26
C GLU A 109 7.51 -15.10 1.75
N HIS A 110 6.39 -15.09 2.47
CA HIS A 110 5.25 -14.21 2.15
C HIS A 110 5.61 -12.73 2.31
N LEU A 111 6.42 -12.38 3.33
CA LEU A 111 6.87 -11.01 3.51
C LEU A 111 7.80 -10.55 2.38
N GLU A 112 8.74 -11.39 1.94
CA GLU A 112 9.61 -11.09 0.80
C GLU A 112 8.79 -10.87 -0.47
N ILE A 113 7.82 -11.75 -0.75
CA ILE A 113 6.88 -11.60 -1.87
C ILE A 113 6.09 -10.30 -1.75
N ALA A 114 5.62 -9.96 -0.54
CA ALA A 114 4.87 -8.73 -0.30
C ALA A 114 5.70 -7.48 -0.63
N ILE A 115 6.97 -7.45 -0.22
CA ILE A 115 7.89 -6.34 -0.51
C ILE A 115 8.14 -6.23 -2.02
N GLN A 116 8.41 -7.34 -2.70
CA GLN A 116 8.63 -7.34 -4.15
C GLN A 116 7.38 -6.88 -4.90
N LYS A 117 6.21 -7.43 -4.57
CA LYS A 117 4.94 -7.07 -5.21
C LYS A 117 4.57 -5.60 -5.01
N ILE A 118 4.79 -5.04 -3.83
CA ILE A 118 4.51 -3.63 -3.57
C ILE A 118 5.36 -2.70 -4.44
N MET A 119 6.59 -3.12 -4.74
CA MET A 119 7.49 -2.38 -5.63
C MET A 119 7.12 -2.54 -7.10
N GLU A 120 6.58 -3.69 -7.49
CA GLU A 120 6.21 -3.99 -8.88
C GLU A 120 4.83 -3.48 -9.26
N HIS A 121 3.85 -3.60 -8.36
CA HIS A 121 2.44 -3.40 -8.63
C HIS A 121 1.80 -2.20 -7.92
N ASP A 122 2.58 -1.49 -7.09
CA ASP A 122 2.14 -0.36 -6.26
C ASP A 122 1.29 -0.72 -5.04
N TYR A 123 0.86 -1.96 -4.87
CA TYR A 123 0.13 -2.41 -3.68
C TYR A 123 0.28 -3.92 -3.44
N TYR A 124 0.06 -4.34 -2.19
CA TYR A 124 -0.02 -5.74 -1.80
C TYR A 124 -0.96 -5.96 -0.61
N PHE A 125 -1.83 -6.93 -0.73
CA PHE A 125 -2.61 -7.46 0.38
C PHE A 125 -2.59 -8.99 0.33
N ASP A 126 -2.40 -9.61 1.50
CA ASP A 126 -2.35 -11.06 1.61
C ASP A 126 -3.66 -11.70 1.15
N VAL A 127 -3.56 -12.77 0.35
CA VAL A 127 -4.72 -13.51 -0.18
C VAL A 127 -5.61 -14.05 0.94
N GLU A 128 -5.01 -14.45 2.08
CA GLU A 128 -5.75 -14.92 3.25
C GLU A 128 -6.65 -13.83 3.86
N LEU A 129 -6.34 -12.56 3.61
CA LEU A 129 -7.11 -11.40 4.06
C LEU A 129 -8.14 -10.92 3.02
N SER A 130 -8.25 -11.58 1.86
CA SER A 130 -9.13 -11.13 0.77
C SER A 130 -10.60 -10.95 1.19
N SER A 131 -11.12 -11.87 2.03
CA SER A 131 -12.49 -11.74 2.58
C SER A 131 -12.60 -10.56 3.54
N VAL A 132 -11.59 -10.34 4.40
CA VAL A 132 -11.56 -9.24 5.36
C VAL A 132 -11.43 -7.90 4.63
N ILE A 133 -10.60 -7.85 3.59
CA ILE A 133 -10.42 -6.68 2.72
C ILE A 133 -11.73 -6.34 2.02
N ARG A 134 -12.40 -7.33 1.43
CA ARG A 134 -13.72 -7.14 0.82
C ARG A 134 -14.72 -6.56 1.83
N ASP A 135 -14.77 -7.11 3.04
CA ASP A 135 -15.66 -6.63 4.09
C ASP A 135 -15.27 -5.22 4.57
N ALA A 136 -13.97 -4.91 4.63
CA ALA A 136 -13.48 -3.57 4.92
C ALA A 136 -13.88 -2.54 3.85
N ILE A 137 -13.84 -2.93 2.57
CA ILE A 137 -14.30 -2.12 1.44
C ILE A 137 -15.78 -1.79 1.56
N LEU A 138 -16.61 -2.79 1.94
CA LEU A 138 -18.05 -2.64 2.07
C LEU A 138 -18.49 -1.99 3.39
N TRP A 139 -17.55 -1.85 4.34
CA TRP A 139 -17.81 -1.36 5.67
C TRP A 139 -17.71 0.16 5.74
N ASP A 140 -18.88 0.80 5.81
CA ASP A 140 -19.00 2.23 6.11
C ASP A 140 -19.74 2.41 7.44
N LYS A 141 -18.99 2.69 8.51
CA LYS A 141 -19.52 2.77 9.86
C LYS A 141 -20.42 3.98 10.11
N ASN A 142 -20.32 5.05 9.30
CA ASN A 142 -20.96 6.34 9.60
C ASN A 142 -21.66 7.01 8.41
N GLY A 143 -21.83 6.34 7.25
CA GLY A 143 -22.39 6.97 6.04
C GLY A 143 -21.58 8.19 5.55
N LYS A 144 -20.43 8.46 6.14
CA LYS A 144 -19.52 9.48 5.64
C LYS A 144 -18.74 8.90 4.48
N HIS A 145 -19.24 9.17 3.30
CA HIS A 145 -18.55 8.85 2.07
C HIS A 145 -17.15 9.49 2.08
N TYR A 146 -16.13 8.65 2.04
CA TYR A 146 -14.75 9.09 1.87
C TYR A 146 -14.54 9.84 0.56
N PHE A 147 -15.49 9.67 -0.35
CA PHE A 147 -15.54 10.30 -1.65
C PHE A 147 -16.82 11.09 -1.78
N ASP A 148 -16.69 12.40 -1.99
CA ASP A 148 -17.83 13.25 -2.33
C ASP A 148 -18.35 12.87 -3.72
N PHE A 149 -19.41 12.07 -3.74
CA PHE A 149 -20.09 11.62 -4.97
C PHE A 149 -20.87 12.75 -5.67
N SER A 150 -20.90 13.96 -5.14
CA SER A 150 -21.62 15.09 -5.74
C SER A 150 -21.04 15.54 -7.09
N LYS A 151 -19.82 15.13 -7.41
CA LYS A 151 -19.24 15.27 -8.74
C LYS A 151 -19.36 13.94 -9.45
N SER A 152 -20.07 13.90 -10.56
CA SER A 152 -20.18 12.75 -11.48
C SER A 152 -18.82 12.39 -12.08
N LEU A 153 -17.93 11.83 -11.27
CA LEU A 153 -16.62 11.35 -11.72
C LEU A 153 -16.83 10.03 -12.46
N THR A 154 -16.72 10.06 -13.75
CA THR A 154 -16.73 8.86 -14.60
C THR A 154 -15.34 8.58 -15.12
N PHE A 155 -14.91 7.35 -15.09
CA PHE A 155 -13.67 6.94 -15.74
C PHE A 155 -13.87 6.85 -17.26
N THR A 156 -12.86 7.24 -18.02
CA THR A 156 -12.80 6.94 -19.45
C THR A 156 -12.60 5.42 -19.65
N LYS A 157 -12.94 4.91 -20.82
CA LYS A 157 -12.69 3.49 -21.17
C LYS A 157 -11.24 3.08 -20.89
N ARG A 158 -10.30 3.97 -21.25
CA ARG A 158 -8.86 3.73 -21.06
C ARG A 158 -8.45 3.68 -19.58
N GLU A 159 -9.04 4.52 -18.75
CA GLU A 159 -8.81 4.50 -17.31
C GLU A 159 -9.34 3.20 -16.68
N VAL A 160 -10.53 2.75 -17.08
CA VAL A 160 -11.11 1.47 -16.64
C VAL A 160 -10.23 0.28 -17.05
N GLU A 161 -9.74 0.26 -18.30
CA GLU A 161 -8.82 -0.79 -18.78
C GLU A 161 -7.57 -0.86 -17.90
N ILE A 162 -6.95 0.28 -17.61
CA ILE A 162 -5.75 0.33 -16.76
C ILE A 162 -6.06 -0.13 -15.33
N ILE A 163 -7.20 0.30 -14.76
CA ILE A 163 -7.62 -0.13 -13.42
C ILE A 163 -7.77 -1.65 -13.36
N LYS A 164 -8.48 -2.25 -14.32
CA LYS A 164 -8.67 -3.70 -14.41
C LYS A 164 -7.34 -4.47 -14.54
N MET A 165 -6.42 -3.97 -15.38
CA MET A 165 -5.10 -4.60 -15.52
C MET A 165 -4.29 -4.55 -14.23
N VAL A 166 -4.42 -3.47 -13.45
CA VAL A 166 -3.79 -3.39 -12.13
C VAL A 166 -4.46 -4.35 -11.14
N CYS A 167 -5.78 -4.51 -11.18
CA CYS A 167 -6.49 -5.52 -10.39
C CYS A 167 -6.00 -6.94 -10.68
N HIS A 168 -5.64 -7.23 -11.94
CA HIS A 168 -5.03 -8.50 -12.34
C HIS A 168 -3.51 -8.55 -12.08
N GLU A 169 -3.00 -7.75 -11.17
CA GLU A 169 -1.59 -7.73 -10.77
C GLU A 169 -0.60 -7.50 -11.93
N MET A 170 -1.00 -6.81 -13.01
CA MET A 170 -0.10 -6.51 -14.10
C MET A 170 0.83 -5.34 -13.75
N SER A 171 2.13 -5.55 -13.92
CA SER A 171 3.14 -4.49 -13.78
C SER A 171 2.97 -3.40 -14.84
N THR A 172 3.48 -2.20 -14.57
CA THR A 172 3.46 -1.08 -15.53
C THR A 172 4.03 -1.47 -16.90
N LYS A 173 5.06 -2.33 -16.95
CA LYS A 173 5.65 -2.83 -18.21
C LYS A 173 4.69 -3.74 -18.97
N GLN A 174 4.00 -4.65 -18.27
CA GLN A 174 3.02 -5.55 -18.87
C GLN A 174 1.81 -4.77 -19.40
N ILE A 175 1.30 -3.80 -18.61
CA ILE A 175 0.22 -2.90 -19.05
C ILE A 175 0.64 -2.12 -20.28
N ALA A 176 1.84 -1.56 -20.30
CA ALA A 176 2.39 -0.82 -21.42
C ALA A 176 2.43 -1.69 -22.70
N SER A 177 2.92 -2.94 -22.58
CA SER A 177 2.95 -3.90 -23.69
C SER A 177 1.55 -4.26 -24.18
N SER A 178 0.63 -4.58 -23.28
CA SER A 178 -0.75 -4.95 -23.63
C SER A 178 -1.53 -3.82 -24.30
N LEU A 179 -1.22 -2.59 -23.95
CA LEU A 179 -1.90 -1.40 -24.43
C LEU A 179 -1.17 -0.69 -25.59
N PHE A 180 -0.01 -1.24 -26.02
CA PHE A 180 0.84 -0.68 -27.07
C PHE A 180 1.27 0.78 -26.82
N ILE A 181 1.62 1.11 -25.57
CA ILE A 181 2.09 2.44 -25.14
C ILE A 181 3.37 2.34 -24.33
N SER A 182 4.02 3.46 -24.03
CA SER A 182 5.21 3.46 -23.18
C SER A 182 4.85 3.26 -21.70
N SER A 183 5.76 2.68 -20.90
CA SER A 183 5.61 2.60 -19.43
C SER A 183 5.37 3.97 -18.81
N ARG A 184 6.09 4.99 -19.28
CA ARG A 184 5.89 6.39 -18.84
C ARG A 184 4.47 6.89 -19.11
N THR A 185 3.85 6.47 -20.21
CA THR A 185 2.45 6.82 -20.51
C THR A 185 1.50 6.14 -19.53
N VAL A 186 1.76 4.88 -19.15
CA VAL A 186 0.97 4.17 -18.13
C VAL A 186 1.09 4.85 -16.78
N ASP A 187 2.30 5.24 -16.36
CA ASP A 187 2.51 5.96 -15.09
C ASP A 187 1.78 7.31 -15.08
N ASN A 188 1.79 8.04 -16.19
CA ASN A 188 1.02 9.27 -16.32
C ASN A 188 -0.49 9.01 -16.20
N HIS A 189 -1.01 7.93 -16.80
CA HIS A 189 -2.42 7.55 -16.64
C HIS A 189 -2.73 7.21 -15.17
N LYS A 190 -1.91 6.38 -14.52
CA LYS A 190 -2.07 6.04 -13.09
C LYS A 190 -2.09 7.30 -12.21
N LYS A 191 -1.15 8.21 -12.42
CA LYS A 191 -1.10 9.50 -11.70
C LYS A 191 -2.33 10.36 -11.94
N ASN A 192 -2.79 10.46 -13.18
CA ASN A 192 -3.99 11.22 -13.52
C ASN A 192 -5.25 10.60 -12.89
N ILE A 193 -5.36 9.27 -12.87
CA ILE A 193 -6.44 8.54 -12.22
C ILE A 193 -6.45 8.82 -10.71
N MET A 194 -5.30 8.73 -10.03
CA MET A 194 -5.18 9.06 -8.61
C MET A 194 -5.55 10.51 -8.32
N ASN A 195 -5.07 11.46 -9.13
CA ASN A 195 -5.42 12.88 -8.98
C ASN A 195 -6.92 13.11 -9.19
N LYS A 196 -7.52 12.45 -10.19
CA LYS A 196 -8.94 12.53 -10.50
C LYS A 196 -9.81 12.01 -9.37
N THR A 197 -9.40 10.90 -8.75
CA THR A 197 -10.11 10.27 -7.64
C THR A 197 -9.74 10.85 -6.28
N GLN A 198 -8.75 11.74 -6.23
CA GLN A 198 -8.17 12.31 -5.01
C GLN A 198 -7.69 11.23 -4.02
N THR A 199 -7.19 10.11 -4.54
CA THR A 199 -6.67 9.01 -3.76
C THR A 199 -5.16 9.11 -3.57
N LYS A 200 -4.65 8.55 -2.47
CA LYS A 200 -3.22 8.61 -2.14
C LYS A 200 -2.40 7.49 -2.79
N ASN A 201 -3.06 6.40 -3.15
CA ASN A 201 -2.46 5.24 -3.78
C ASN A 201 -3.46 4.55 -4.70
N PHE A 202 -3.01 3.53 -5.45
CA PHE A 202 -3.85 2.85 -6.43
C PHE A 202 -4.88 1.91 -5.79
N VAL A 203 -4.67 1.47 -4.56
CA VAL A 203 -5.71 0.76 -3.78
C VAL A 203 -6.93 1.64 -3.59
N GLY A 204 -6.72 2.90 -3.19
CA GLY A 204 -7.79 3.88 -3.10
C GLY A 204 -8.55 4.09 -4.42
N VAL A 205 -7.85 4.02 -5.57
CA VAL A 205 -8.48 4.06 -6.91
C VAL A 205 -9.39 2.85 -7.12
N ILE A 206 -8.90 1.64 -6.80
CA ILE A 206 -9.68 0.40 -6.96
C ILE A 206 -10.95 0.47 -6.10
N LEU A 207 -10.82 0.89 -4.83
CA LEU A 207 -11.97 1.08 -3.94
C LEU A 207 -12.98 2.07 -4.50
N PHE A 208 -12.49 3.19 -5.02
CA PHE A 208 -13.34 4.19 -5.65
C PHE A 208 -14.07 3.62 -6.88
N ALA A 209 -13.35 2.90 -7.76
CA ALA A 209 -13.90 2.31 -8.97
C ALA A 209 -14.99 1.26 -8.67
N LEU A 210 -14.79 0.42 -7.65
CA LEU A 210 -15.81 -0.51 -7.15
C LEU A 210 -17.04 0.22 -6.63
N LYS A 211 -16.85 1.26 -5.85
CA LYS A 211 -17.92 2.03 -5.23
C LYS A 211 -18.83 2.73 -6.24
N ILE A 212 -18.27 3.21 -7.35
CA ILE A 212 -19.05 3.82 -8.45
C ILE A 212 -19.48 2.80 -9.50
N ASN A 213 -19.30 1.50 -9.26
CA ASN A 213 -19.58 0.40 -10.19
C ASN A 213 -18.86 0.54 -11.57
N ALA A 214 -17.70 1.17 -11.60
CA ALA A 214 -16.86 1.24 -12.80
C ALA A 214 -16.12 -0.06 -13.08
N ILE A 215 -15.85 -0.85 -12.03
CA ILE A 215 -15.38 -2.23 -12.05
C ILE A 215 -16.23 -3.07 -11.07
N SER A 216 -16.18 -4.38 -11.21
CA SER A 216 -16.87 -5.34 -10.33
C SER A 216 -15.88 -6.12 -9.46
N LEU A 217 -16.37 -6.85 -8.45
CA LEU A 217 -15.54 -7.76 -7.67
C LEU A 217 -14.99 -8.94 -8.50
N GLU A 218 -15.59 -9.23 -9.65
CA GLU A 218 -15.11 -10.25 -10.59
C GLU A 218 -13.87 -9.76 -11.37
N ASP A 219 -13.60 -8.46 -11.34
CA ASP A 219 -12.42 -7.84 -11.98
C ASP A 219 -11.19 -7.82 -11.06
N LEU A 220 -11.29 -8.33 -9.81
CA LEU A 220 -10.21 -8.48 -8.85
C LEU A 220 -9.62 -9.89 -8.90
#